data_d12963e3f6122033ebe38f0fd43df985
#
_entry.id   d12963e3f6122033ebe38f0fd43df985
#
_cell.length_a   1.000
_cell.length_b   1.000
_cell.length_c   1.000
_cell.angle_alpha   90.00
_cell.angle_beta   90.00
_cell.angle_gamma   90.00
#
_symmetry.space_group_name_H-M   'P 1'
#
loop_
_entity.id
_entity.type
_entity.pdbx_description
1 polymer ?
#
loop_
_entity_poly.entity_id
_entity_poly.type
_entity_poly.pdbx_seq_one_letter_code
_entity_poly.pdbx_strand_id
1 'polypeptide(L)'
;MRILQCHNFYRFPGGEDQVFHDESWLLKNHGHEVFHYLRDNRDIDNMSRIDLAKATIWNRKTVSDLEALIHEVSPELIHFHNTFPLISTSAYHTAKRYHIPIVQTLHNYRVMCPSATLFRKGKECHSCVNSTFAIPGIIHKCYRSDRKATAVAAAANAFQRTIKKSLHLVDRFIALSETSRQQFELAGIPRS
;
A
#
# COMPACT_ATOMS: atom_id res chain seq x y z
N MET A 1 13.24 -19.28 5.89
CA MET A 1 12.80 -18.58 4.66
C MET A 1 13.46 -17.23 4.56
N ARG A 2 13.75 -16.78 3.34
CA ARG A 2 14.16 -15.40 3.07
C ARG A 2 12.91 -14.58 2.76
N ILE A 3 12.61 -13.62 3.63
CA ILE A 3 11.42 -12.78 3.55
C ILE A 3 11.85 -11.35 3.27
N LEU A 4 11.30 -10.72 2.23
CA LEU A 4 11.50 -9.32 1.94
C LEU A 4 10.28 -8.53 2.41
N GLN A 5 10.45 -7.72 3.45
CA GLN A 5 9.41 -6.82 3.93
C GLN A 5 9.53 -5.45 3.26
N CYS A 6 8.42 -4.93 2.75
CA CYS A 6 8.33 -3.65 2.06
C CYS A 6 7.46 -2.68 2.85
N HIS A 7 8.00 -1.52 3.22
CA HIS A 7 7.27 -0.52 3.99
C HIS A 7 7.64 0.90 3.58
N ASN A 8 6.63 1.78 3.55
CA ASN A 8 6.78 3.20 3.35
C ASN A 8 6.45 3.93 4.66
N PHE A 9 7.47 4.40 5.36
CA PHE A 9 7.31 5.09 6.64
C PHE A 9 6.55 6.40 6.51
N TYR A 10 5.72 6.68 7.50
CA TYR A 10 5.11 8.00 7.65
C TYR A 10 6.13 9.02 8.16
N ARG A 11 5.87 10.31 7.85
CA ARG A 11 6.67 11.43 8.40
C ARG A 11 6.68 11.45 9.93
N PHE A 12 5.57 11.10 10.53
CA PHE A 12 5.40 10.93 11.97
C PHE A 12 5.09 9.46 12.23
N PRO A 13 5.88 8.77 13.05
CA PRO A 13 5.67 7.36 13.36
C PRO A 13 4.24 7.07 13.79
N GLY A 14 3.68 6.00 13.28
CA GLY A 14 2.33 5.53 13.57
C GLY A 14 2.29 4.05 13.95
N GLY A 15 1.09 3.54 14.24
CA GLY A 15 0.92 2.15 14.61
C GLY A 15 1.38 1.16 13.53
N GLU A 16 1.25 1.52 12.24
CA GLU A 16 1.73 0.68 11.14
C GLU A 16 3.24 0.50 11.15
N ASP A 17 3.98 1.58 11.49
CA ASP A 17 5.45 1.55 11.57
C ASP A 17 5.90 0.64 12.71
N GLN A 18 5.18 0.69 13.86
CA GLN A 18 5.46 -0.17 15.00
C GLN A 18 5.19 -1.64 14.66
N VAL A 19 4.04 -1.95 14.05
CA VAL A 19 3.72 -3.33 13.63
C VAL A 19 4.76 -3.86 12.66
N PHE A 20 5.25 -3.05 11.71
CA PHE A 20 6.33 -3.44 10.80
C PHE A 20 7.59 -3.85 11.57
N HIS A 21 8.02 -3.07 12.57
CA HIS A 21 9.20 -3.39 13.37
C HIS A 21 9.00 -4.64 14.23
N ASP A 22 7.85 -4.75 14.90
CA ASP A 22 7.54 -5.89 15.77
C ASP A 22 7.46 -7.19 14.98
N GLU A 23 6.85 -7.16 13.79
CA GLU A 23 6.77 -8.32 12.92
C GLU A 23 8.15 -8.71 12.35
N SER A 24 8.98 -7.72 11.96
CA SER A 24 10.34 -7.98 11.54
C SER A 24 11.16 -8.67 12.64
N TRP A 25 11.03 -8.21 13.89
CA TRP A 25 11.66 -8.81 15.04
C TRP A 25 11.14 -10.24 15.28
N LEU A 26 9.82 -10.43 15.24
CA LEU A 26 9.18 -11.73 15.43
C LEU A 26 9.67 -12.75 14.39
N LEU A 27 9.68 -12.40 13.11
CA LEU A 27 10.11 -13.28 12.03
C LEU A 27 11.59 -13.68 12.19
N LYS A 28 12.47 -12.74 12.55
CA LYS A 28 13.89 -13.03 12.82
C LYS A 28 14.06 -13.99 13.98
N ASN A 29 13.30 -13.81 15.06
CA ASN A 29 13.35 -14.69 16.23
C ASN A 29 12.82 -16.10 15.96
N HIS A 30 12.01 -16.26 14.91
CA HIS A 30 11.55 -17.58 14.44
C HIS A 30 12.45 -18.19 13.34
N GLY A 31 13.67 -17.67 13.17
CA GLY A 31 14.68 -18.24 12.30
C GLY A 31 14.50 -17.89 10.82
N HIS A 32 13.77 -16.82 10.49
CA HIS A 32 13.70 -16.32 9.12
C HIS A 32 14.80 -15.28 8.87
N GLU A 33 15.31 -15.25 7.64
CA GLU A 33 16.16 -14.15 7.16
C GLU A 33 15.25 -13.05 6.63
N VAL A 34 15.30 -11.87 7.26
CA VAL A 34 14.40 -10.75 6.92
C VAL A 34 15.20 -9.61 6.32
N PHE A 35 14.88 -9.28 5.08
CA PHE A 35 15.38 -8.17 4.31
C PHE A 35 14.34 -7.06 4.21
N HIS A 36 14.77 -5.82 3.93
CA HIS A 36 13.85 -4.69 3.91
C HIS A 36 14.00 -3.86 2.64
N TYR A 37 12.87 -3.50 2.02
CA TYR A 37 12.77 -2.42 1.05
C TYR A 37 11.96 -1.27 1.67
N LEU A 38 12.64 -0.18 1.97
CA LEU A 38 12.09 0.93 2.76
C LEU A 38 12.02 2.22 1.95
N ARG A 39 10.94 2.97 2.13
CA ARG A 39 10.79 4.35 1.67
C ARG A 39 10.32 5.20 2.84
N ASP A 40 10.53 6.50 2.75
CA ASP A 40 10.16 7.44 3.80
C ASP A 40 9.42 8.64 3.21
N ASN A 41 8.33 9.03 3.84
CA ASN A 41 7.55 10.20 3.39
C ASN A 41 8.29 11.54 3.54
N ARG A 42 9.44 11.58 4.22
CA ARG A 42 10.34 12.75 4.23
C ARG A 42 10.99 12.97 2.87
N ASP A 43 11.17 11.92 2.07
CA ASP A 43 11.71 12.03 0.70
C ASP A 43 10.81 12.85 -0.22
N ILE A 44 9.52 12.97 0.09
CA ILE A 44 8.54 13.74 -0.68
C ILE A 44 8.91 15.22 -0.77
N ASP A 45 9.58 15.77 0.24
CA ASP A 45 9.95 17.19 0.28
C ASP A 45 10.90 17.59 -0.87
N ASN A 46 11.65 16.61 -1.36
CA ASN A 46 12.61 16.79 -2.47
C ASN A 46 12.00 16.45 -3.85
N MET A 47 10.71 16.12 -3.91
CA MET A 47 10.04 15.71 -5.15
C MET A 47 9.17 16.82 -5.71
N SER A 48 9.16 16.94 -7.06
CA SER A 48 8.13 17.75 -7.70
C SER A 48 6.74 17.11 -7.49
N ARG A 49 5.68 17.93 -7.52
CA ARG A 49 4.29 17.43 -7.40
C ARG A 49 3.94 16.42 -8.49
N ILE A 50 4.51 16.60 -9.70
CA ILE A 50 4.28 15.71 -10.84
C ILE A 50 4.99 14.38 -10.61
N ASP A 51 6.23 14.38 -10.14
CA ASP A 51 6.97 13.16 -9.88
C ASP A 51 6.37 12.36 -8.71
N LEU A 52 5.91 13.05 -7.67
CA LEU A 52 5.16 12.42 -6.59
C LEU A 52 3.86 11.78 -7.11
N ALA A 53 3.10 12.47 -7.96
CA ALA A 53 1.88 11.91 -8.52
C ALA A 53 2.16 10.67 -9.38
N LYS A 54 3.20 10.71 -10.22
CA LYS A 54 3.64 9.56 -11.02
C LYS A 54 4.05 8.40 -10.12
N ALA A 55 4.89 8.65 -9.10
CA ALA A 55 5.34 7.64 -8.14
C ALA A 55 4.17 7.02 -7.36
N THR A 56 3.19 7.82 -6.96
CA THR A 56 2.00 7.35 -6.23
C THR A 56 1.15 6.39 -7.06
N ILE A 57 1.01 6.64 -8.36
CA ILE A 57 0.22 5.81 -9.28
C ILE A 57 1.01 4.58 -9.73
N TRP A 58 2.26 4.81 -10.18
CA TRP A 58 3.16 3.77 -10.68
C TRP A 58 4.62 4.19 -10.54
N ASN A 59 5.32 3.63 -9.57
CA ASN A 59 6.70 4.02 -9.30
C ASN A 59 7.71 3.15 -10.07
N ARG A 60 8.31 3.72 -11.12
CA ARG A 60 9.34 3.03 -11.91
C ARG A 60 10.63 2.79 -11.12
N LYS A 61 10.97 3.72 -10.22
CA LYS A 61 12.14 3.54 -9.35
C LYS A 61 11.95 2.34 -8.43
N THR A 62 10.76 2.16 -7.83
CA THR A 62 10.46 0.97 -7.05
C THR A 62 10.62 -0.32 -7.88
N VAL A 63 10.21 -0.31 -9.14
CA VAL A 63 10.39 -1.47 -10.03
C VAL A 63 11.88 -1.83 -10.13
N SER A 64 12.72 -0.86 -10.49
CA SER A 64 14.16 -1.06 -10.65
C SER A 64 14.85 -1.48 -9.34
N ASP A 65 14.55 -0.77 -8.24
CA ASP A 65 15.17 -1.05 -6.94
C ASP A 65 14.77 -2.45 -6.43
N LEU A 66 13.50 -2.81 -6.60
CA LEU A 66 12.99 -4.11 -6.15
C LEU A 66 13.54 -5.26 -7.02
N GLU A 67 13.70 -5.06 -8.33
CA GLU A 67 14.37 -6.03 -9.21
C GLU A 67 15.80 -6.31 -8.76
N ALA A 68 16.57 -5.25 -8.50
CA ALA A 68 17.94 -5.40 -8.00
C ALA A 68 17.98 -6.17 -6.68
N LEU A 69 17.11 -5.81 -5.74
CA LEU A 69 17.05 -6.46 -4.42
C LEU A 69 16.58 -7.92 -4.53
N ILE A 70 15.64 -8.25 -5.40
CA ILE A 70 15.20 -9.63 -5.66
C ILE A 70 16.37 -10.47 -6.17
N HIS A 71 17.19 -9.94 -7.09
CA HIS A 71 18.37 -10.66 -7.57
C HIS A 71 19.43 -10.84 -6.48
N GLU A 72 19.62 -9.86 -5.62
CA GLU A 72 20.61 -9.90 -4.55
C GLU A 72 20.23 -10.92 -3.45
N VAL A 73 18.97 -10.85 -2.96
CA VAL A 73 18.57 -11.62 -1.76
C VAL A 73 17.77 -12.87 -2.09
N SER A 74 17.27 -13.02 -3.34
CA SER A 74 16.43 -14.14 -3.78
C SER A 74 15.33 -14.48 -2.77
N PRO A 75 14.39 -13.57 -2.47
CA PRO A 75 13.38 -13.79 -1.45
C PRO A 75 12.37 -14.86 -1.85
N GLU A 76 11.94 -15.68 -0.90
CA GLU A 76 10.92 -16.72 -1.08
C GLU A 76 9.50 -16.15 -0.88
N LEU A 77 9.39 -14.98 -0.25
CA LEU A 77 8.14 -14.26 0.04
C LEU A 77 8.40 -12.77 0.08
N ILE A 78 7.47 -11.97 -0.47
CA ILE A 78 7.47 -10.52 -0.26
C ILE A 78 6.24 -10.14 0.56
N HIS A 79 6.48 -9.48 1.70
CA HIS A 79 5.43 -9.00 2.58
C HIS A 79 5.35 -7.46 2.52
N PHE A 80 4.22 -6.96 2.03
CA PHE A 80 3.95 -5.52 1.96
C PHE A 80 3.13 -5.06 3.16
N HIS A 81 3.56 -3.96 3.79
CA HIS A 81 2.80 -3.23 4.79
C HIS A 81 2.18 -1.98 4.16
N ASN A 82 2.86 -0.85 4.20
CA ASN A 82 2.41 0.37 3.55
C ASN A 82 3.14 0.59 2.21
N THR A 83 2.38 0.71 1.13
CA THR A 83 2.94 0.98 -0.20
C THR A 83 2.70 2.41 -0.68
N PHE A 84 1.97 3.22 0.09
CA PHE A 84 1.54 4.56 -0.29
C PHE A 84 2.40 5.64 0.39
N PRO A 85 2.87 6.68 -0.31
CA PRO A 85 2.70 6.91 -1.75
C PRO A 85 3.92 6.51 -2.61
N LEU A 86 5.07 6.15 -2.01
CA LEU A 86 6.35 6.07 -2.71
C LEU A 86 6.73 4.67 -3.22
N ILE A 87 6.08 3.61 -2.75
CA ILE A 87 6.31 2.25 -3.28
C ILE A 87 5.36 1.98 -4.44
N SER A 88 4.07 2.25 -4.30
CA SER A 88 2.98 1.94 -5.22
C SER A 88 2.78 0.43 -5.48
N THR A 89 1.69 0.08 -6.13
CA THR A 89 1.41 -1.32 -6.50
C THR A 89 2.24 -1.83 -7.69
N SER A 90 3.11 -1.00 -8.29
CA SER A 90 4.12 -1.46 -9.24
C SER A 90 5.00 -2.57 -8.63
N ALA A 91 5.24 -2.52 -7.31
CA ALA A 91 5.96 -3.53 -6.56
C ALA A 91 5.32 -4.93 -6.65
N TYR A 92 3.98 -5.03 -6.63
CA TYR A 92 3.29 -6.32 -6.75
C TYR A 92 3.52 -6.95 -8.13
N HIS A 93 3.46 -6.13 -9.19
CA HIS A 93 3.74 -6.59 -10.55
C HIS A 93 5.20 -7.01 -10.71
N THR A 94 6.12 -6.34 -10.03
CA THR A 94 7.54 -6.75 -10.01
C THR A 94 7.68 -8.11 -9.33
N ALA A 95 7.15 -8.30 -8.11
CA ALA A 95 7.20 -9.58 -7.41
C ALA A 95 6.63 -10.74 -8.27
N LYS A 96 5.50 -10.52 -8.93
CA LYS A 96 4.87 -11.56 -9.76
C LYS A 96 5.64 -11.90 -11.03
N ARG A 97 6.41 -10.97 -11.61
CA ARG A 97 7.32 -11.30 -12.73
C ARG A 97 8.40 -12.30 -12.34
N TYR A 98 8.79 -12.30 -11.07
CA TYR A 98 9.75 -13.26 -10.50
C TYR A 98 9.06 -14.45 -9.81
N HIS A 99 7.75 -14.62 -10.00
CA HIS A 99 6.96 -15.71 -9.41
C HIS A 99 7.02 -15.78 -7.88
N ILE A 100 7.29 -14.65 -7.20
CA ILE A 100 7.40 -14.60 -5.75
C ILE A 100 5.99 -14.38 -5.16
N PRO A 101 5.57 -15.19 -4.17
CA PRO A 101 4.31 -14.99 -3.47
C PRO A 101 4.29 -13.69 -2.68
N ILE A 102 3.09 -13.08 -2.61
CA ILE A 102 2.84 -11.78 -2.00
C ILE A 102 1.89 -11.92 -0.82
N VAL A 103 2.31 -11.41 0.32
CA VAL A 103 1.45 -11.12 1.47
C VAL A 103 1.28 -9.61 1.61
N GLN A 104 0.09 -9.13 1.95
CA GLN A 104 -0.19 -7.72 2.21
C GLN A 104 -0.96 -7.55 3.51
N THR A 105 -0.39 -6.84 4.47
CA THR A 105 -1.12 -6.38 5.66
C THR A 105 -1.87 -5.08 5.35
N LEU A 106 -3.19 -5.09 5.59
CA LEU A 106 -4.07 -3.95 5.38
C LEU A 106 -4.26 -3.18 6.70
N HIS A 107 -3.37 -2.22 6.95
CA HIS A 107 -3.38 -1.42 8.18
C HIS A 107 -4.49 -0.37 8.22
N ASN A 108 -4.95 0.07 7.05
CA ASN A 108 -5.95 1.12 6.89
C ASN A 108 -6.74 0.93 5.59
N TYR A 109 -7.77 1.72 5.39
CA TYR A 109 -8.68 1.60 4.25
C TYR A 109 -8.21 2.33 2.98
N ARG A 110 -6.90 2.60 2.82
CA ARG A 110 -6.35 3.35 1.67
C ARG A 110 -6.74 2.74 0.33
N VAL A 111 -6.80 1.45 0.21
CA VAL A 111 -7.12 0.73 -1.03
C VAL A 111 -8.53 1.02 -1.57
N MET A 112 -9.43 1.58 -0.74
CA MET A 112 -10.80 1.90 -1.12
C MET A 112 -11.27 3.31 -0.73
N CYS A 113 -10.49 4.02 0.10
CA CYS A 113 -10.84 5.34 0.61
C CYS A 113 -9.63 6.29 0.50
N PRO A 114 -9.72 7.44 -0.21
CA PRO A 114 -8.59 8.38 -0.31
C PRO A 114 -8.11 8.94 1.03
N SER A 115 -8.97 9.04 2.06
CA SER A 115 -8.55 9.44 3.42
C SER A 115 -7.96 8.28 4.23
N ALA A 116 -8.16 7.04 3.80
CA ALA A 116 -7.81 5.81 4.49
C ALA A 116 -8.59 5.47 5.78
N THR A 117 -9.58 6.27 6.16
CA THR A 117 -10.22 6.16 7.48
C THR A 117 -11.67 5.68 7.44
N LEU A 118 -12.34 5.70 6.28
CA LEU A 118 -13.80 5.52 6.16
C LEU A 118 -14.60 6.42 7.10
N PHE A 119 -14.05 7.59 7.42
CA PHE A 119 -14.64 8.51 8.39
C PHE A 119 -14.62 9.95 7.86
N ARG A 120 -15.71 10.70 8.03
CA ARG A 120 -15.82 12.09 7.58
C ARG A 120 -16.88 12.86 8.40
N LYS A 121 -16.54 14.06 8.85
CA LYS A 121 -17.46 14.95 9.60
C LYS A 121 -18.11 14.25 10.80
N GLY A 122 -17.33 13.53 11.61
CA GLY A 122 -17.80 12.91 12.85
C GLY A 122 -18.57 11.60 12.68
N LYS A 123 -18.64 11.01 11.45
CA LYS A 123 -19.38 9.77 11.21
C LYS A 123 -18.71 8.89 10.16
N GLU A 124 -19.08 7.62 10.14
CA GLU A 124 -18.66 6.67 9.10
C GLU A 124 -19.06 7.15 7.71
N CYS A 125 -18.21 6.87 6.72
CA CYS A 125 -18.39 7.33 5.35
C CYS A 125 -17.95 6.27 4.35
N HIS A 126 -18.89 5.70 3.62
CA HIS A 126 -18.67 4.68 2.59
C HIS A 126 -18.85 5.21 1.16
N SER A 127 -18.94 6.53 0.97
CA SER A 127 -19.29 7.15 -0.33
C SER A 127 -18.34 6.83 -1.49
N CYS A 128 -17.12 6.35 -1.20
CA CYS A 128 -16.12 6.01 -2.22
C CYS A 128 -15.88 4.50 -2.38
N VAL A 129 -16.41 3.65 -1.49
CA VAL A 129 -16.04 2.23 -1.37
C VAL A 129 -16.28 1.45 -2.68
N ASN A 130 -17.45 1.61 -3.27
CA ASN A 130 -17.86 0.90 -4.50
C ASN A 130 -17.68 1.76 -5.76
N SER A 131 -16.97 2.87 -5.67
CA SER A 131 -16.74 3.77 -6.80
C SER A 131 -15.40 3.48 -7.46
N THR A 132 -15.38 3.37 -8.78
CA THR A 132 -14.14 3.28 -9.56
C THR A 132 -13.25 4.50 -9.33
N PHE A 133 -13.85 5.69 -9.40
CA PHE A 133 -13.20 6.95 -9.04
C PHE A 133 -13.86 7.53 -7.80
N ALA A 134 -13.07 7.81 -6.78
CA ALA A 134 -13.55 8.34 -5.52
C ALA A 134 -13.93 9.84 -5.64
N ILE A 135 -14.86 10.19 -6.56
CA ILE A 135 -15.33 11.56 -6.82
C ILE A 135 -15.80 12.26 -5.54
N PRO A 136 -16.63 11.63 -4.67
CA PRO A 136 -17.00 12.27 -3.41
C PRO A 136 -15.77 12.67 -2.57
N GLY A 137 -14.74 11.82 -2.52
CA GLY A 137 -13.49 12.13 -1.81
C GLY A 137 -12.79 13.37 -2.37
N ILE A 138 -12.75 13.52 -3.70
CA ILE A 138 -12.12 14.67 -4.39
C ILE A 138 -12.89 15.96 -4.08
N ILE A 139 -14.23 15.91 -4.18
CA ILE A 139 -15.10 17.07 -3.88
C ILE A 139 -14.86 17.54 -2.45
N HIS A 140 -14.80 16.61 -1.50
CA HIS A 140 -14.64 16.86 -0.07
C HIS A 140 -13.18 17.04 0.37
N LYS A 141 -12.19 16.97 -0.53
CA LYS A 141 -10.75 17.13 -0.23
C LYS A 141 -10.30 16.20 0.90
N CYS A 142 -10.71 14.92 0.86
CA CYS A 142 -10.58 13.98 1.98
C CYS A 142 -9.13 13.63 2.33
N TYR A 143 -8.16 13.80 1.41
CA TYR A 143 -6.75 13.57 1.68
C TYR A 143 -6.00 14.90 1.79
N ARG A 144 -5.35 15.14 2.95
CA ARG A 144 -4.58 16.35 3.29
C ARG A 144 -5.33 17.66 3.11
N SER A 145 -6.67 17.65 3.14
CA SER A 145 -7.52 18.81 2.87
C SER A 145 -7.21 19.49 1.52
N ASP A 146 -6.60 18.76 0.59
CA ASP A 146 -6.20 19.23 -0.72
C ASP A 146 -6.90 18.45 -1.83
N ARG A 147 -7.54 19.15 -2.78
CA ARG A 147 -8.28 18.51 -3.88
C ARG A 147 -7.35 17.78 -4.85
N LYS A 148 -6.17 18.36 -5.16
CA LYS A 148 -5.21 17.76 -6.10
C LYS A 148 -4.57 16.52 -5.51
N ALA A 149 -4.14 16.58 -4.24
CA ALA A 149 -3.62 15.41 -3.54
C ALA A 149 -4.67 14.29 -3.42
N THR A 150 -5.94 14.65 -3.14
CA THR A 150 -7.04 13.67 -3.11
C THR A 150 -7.29 13.06 -4.49
N ALA A 151 -7.20 13.84 -5.55
CA ALA A 151 -7.37 13.34 -6.93
C ALA A 151 -6.25 12.34 -7.30
N VAL A 152 -5.01 12.60 -6.90
CA VAL A 152 -3.90 11.65 -7.11
C VAL A 152 -4.13 10.35 -6.33
N ALA A 153 -4.53 10.41 -5.06
CA ALA A 153 -4.85 9.22 -4.27
C ALA A 153 -6.03 8.43 -4.87
N ALA A 154 -7.08 9.13 -5.34
CA ALA A 154 -8.21 8.51 -6.00
C ALA A 154 -7.82 7.86 -7.34
N ALA A 155 -6.96 8.51 -8.14
CA ALA A 155 -6.44 7.98 -9.38
C ALA A 155 -5.57 6.73 -9.14
N ALA A 156 -4.72 6.73 -8.12
CA ALA A 156 -3.93 5.56 -7.73
C ALA A 156 -4.84 4.38 -7.36
N ASN A 157 -5.88 4.63 -6.54
CA ASN A 157 -6.86 3.60 -6.19
C ASN A 157 -7.60 3.04 -7.41
N ALA A 158 -8.07 3.92 -8.32
CA ALA A 158 -8.72 3.50 -9.55
C ALA A 158 -7.78 2.67 -10.44
N PHE A 159 -6.54 3.11 -10.59
CA PHE A 159 -5.54 2.46 -11.42
C PHE A 159 -5.23 1.04 -10.91
N GLN A 160 -4.98 0.88 -9.60
CA GLN A 160 -4.67 -0.42 -9.00
C GLN A 160 -5.86 -1.39 -9.00
N ARG A 161 -7.10 -0.88 -8.84
CA ARG A 161 -8.31 -1.72 -8.76
C ARG A 161 -8.83 -2.14 -10.14
N THR A 162 -8.83 -1.24 -11.11
CA THR A 162 -9.49 -1.46 -12.39
C THR A 162 -8.53 -1.73 -13.55
N ILE A 163 -7.55 -0.85 -13.77
CA ILE A 163 -6.64 -0.95 -14.92
C ILE A 163 -5.63 -2.07 -14.72
N LYS A 164 -4.93 -2.06 -13.60
CA LYS A 164 -3.87 -3.04 -13.31
C LYS A 164 -4.36 -4.27 -12.55
N LYS A 165 -5.54 -4.18 -11.92
CA LYS A 165 -6.07 -5.24 -11.07
C LYS A 165 -5.04 -5.76 -10.05
N SER A 166 -4.21 -4.83 -9.53
CA SER A 166 -3.02 -5.16 -8.73
C SER A 166 -3.34 -5.93 -7.46
N LEU A 167 -4.54 -5.71 -6.89
CA LEU A 167 -4.97 -6.40 -5.68
C LEU A 167 -5.21 -7.92 -5.91
N HIS A 168 -5.48 -8.33 -7.15
CA HIS A 168 -5.59 -9.76 -7.51
C HIS A 168 -4.24 -10.47 -7.61
N LEU A 169 -3.13 -9.73 -7.55
CA LEU A 169 -1.79 -10.31 -7.52
C LEU A 169 -1.34 -10.72 -6.11
N VAL A 170 -2.07 -10.27 -5.09
CA VAL A 170 -1.77 -10.59 -3.70
C VAL A 170 -2.30 -11.98 -3.38
N ASP A 171 -1.44 -12.87 -2.89
CA ASP A 171 -1.80 -14.26 -2.57
C ASP A 171 -2.49 -14.36 -1.21
N ARG A 172 -2.14 -13.48 -0.25
CA ARG A 172 -2.76 -13.43 1.08
C ARG A 172 -2.87 -11.99 1.59
N PHE A 173 -4.07 -11.63 2.05
CA PHE A 173 -4.29 -10.40 2.80
C PHE A 173 -4.38 -10.69 4.29
N ILE A 174 -3.77 -9.82 5.09
CA ILE A 174 -3.90 -9.81 6.55
C ILE A 174 -4.72 -8.57 6.93
N ALA A 175 -5.89 -8.77 7.51
CA ALA A 175 -6.71 -7.71 8.09
C ALA A 175 -6.54 -7.71 9.60
N LEU A 176 -6.44 -6.53 10.22
CA LEU A 176 -6.13 -6.39 11.65
C LEU A 176 -7.31 -6.73 12.57
N SER A 177 -8.52 -6.85 12.04
CA SER A 177 -9.71 -7.22 12.78
C SER A 177 -10.77 -7.82 11.86
N GLU A 178 -11.70 -8.56 12.45
CA GLU A 178 -12.85 -9.12 11.73
C GLU A 178 -13.70 -8.02 11.09
N THR A 179 -13.89 -6.91 11.77
CA THR A 179 -14.62 -5.75 11.22
C THR A 179 -13.92 -5.18 9.99
N SER A 180 -12.59 -5.00 10.04
CA SER A 180 -11.85 -4.50 8.89
C SER A 180 -11.86 -5.50 7.73
N ARG A 181 -11.75 -6.80 7.99
CA ARG A 181 -11.87 -7.86 7.00
C ARG A 181 -13.21 -7.76 6.23
N GLN A 182 -14.31 -7.66 6.95
CA GLN A 182 -15.64 -7.51 6.35
C GLN A 182 -15.76 -6.26 5.48
N GLN A 183 -15.20 -5.13 5.91
CA GLN A 183 -15.20 -3.90 5.12
C GLN A 183 -14.40 -4.06 3.81
N PHE A 184 -13.26 -4.74 3.85
CA PHE A 184 -12.48 -5.02 2.65
C PHE A 184 -13.21 -5.96 1.68
N GLU A 185 -13.86 -7.00 2.18
CA GLU A 185 -14.66 -7.92 1.37
C GLU A 185 -15.85 -7.22 0.71
N LEU A 186 -16.57 -6.37 1.46
CA LEU A 186 -17.66 -5.55 0.91
C LEU A 186 -17.19 -4.58 -0.18
N ALA A 187 -15.93 -4.13 -0.11
CA ALA A 187 -15.31 -3.30 -1.13
C ALA A 187 -14.79 -4.08 -2.35
N GLY A 188 -14.97 -5.40 -2.38
CA GLY A 188 -14.51 -6.26 -3.47
C GLY A 188 -13.00 -6.51 -3.46
N ILE A 189 -12.34 -6.39 -2.30
CA ILE A 189 -10.97 -6.88 -2.14
C ILE A 189 -11.03 -8.42 -2.17
N PRO A 190 -10.17 -9.09 -2.96
CA PRO A 190 -10.21 -10.53 -3.07
C PRO A 190 -10.09 -11.23 -1.71
N ARG A 191 -10.88 -12.29 -1.52
CA ARG A 191 -10.66 -13.23 -0.43
C ARG A 191 -9.43 -14.07 -0.77
N SER A 192 -8.50 -14.15 0.11
CA SER A 192 -7.30 -14.94 -0.02
C SER A 192 -7.24 -16.06 1.00
#